data_cf287cbd6bb47d4c8f5ab2e5c7860f68
#
_entry.id   cf287cbd6bb47d4c8f5ab2e5c7860f68
#
_cell.length_a   1.000
_cell.length_b   1.000
_cell.length_c   1.000
_cell.angle_alpha   90.00
_cell.angle_beta   90.00
_cell.angle_gamma   90.00
#
_symmetry.space_group_name_H-M   'P 1'
#
loop_
_entity.id
_entity.type
_entity.pdbx_description
1 polymer ?
#
loop_
_entity_poly.entity_id
_entity_poly.type
_entity_poly.pdbx_seq_one_letter_code
_entity_poly.pdbx_strand_id
1 'polypeptide(L)'
;MFFGHYSSTPWTPLKGENGLKGAVTRESMGFASNDLEVEEFIDFGVDQALERSHTTPNFLLAPVAGLSCHVPAGSSKTIEIVLGYFLSREVTFNYPAKYWYTRYFSSIKEVFLYTFENKNIYKEVAVKRDEELKNSKLTDAQKFILAHATRSYFGSTQWLDNGDPIWVVNEGEYLMINTLDLTVDMLFFELKFNPWTVKNVLEQFVTRYSYIDQVFAPNTPNELFDGGISFAHDMGVANTFSPEGYSCYECSGLDRKCFSYMTCEQLTNWILIAGVYWHHTSDNEFLSKHKSIFQQCLSSLLNRDNPDIKKRNGLMGFDSSRTKGGGEITTYDSLDHSLGQARNNVYLAGKCWAAYLALEVILEKLGDTQNSIKAREGAELCAETLTKSFNDELGFIPAVLEEGNTSAIIPAVEALIYPYKMGLENYVSVDGPFGDYIKMLRKHLDYVLKKGVCLYDNGGWKLSSSADNSWMSKICLNQYVVRHILGISYDGENEADLAHVEWEVEGSKFSACSDQFSSGKPIGSLYYPRIVTSILWLDE
;
A
#
# COMPACT_ATOMS: atom_id res chain seq x y z
N MET A 1 -9.64 -29.90 28.71
CA MET A 1 -9.50 -28.87 27.67
C MET A 1 -8.42 -29.32 26.71
N PHE A 2 -8.62 -29.09 25.45
CA PHE A 2 -7.80 -29.61 24.37
C PHE A 2 -7.52 -28.48 23.36
N PHE A 3 -6.27 -28.36 22.93
CA PHE A 3 -5.82 -27.54 21.79
C PHE A 3 -5.02 -28.45 20.86
N GLY A 4 -5.32 -28.46 19.59
CA GLY A 4 -4.62 -29.34 18.64
C GLY A 4 -4.40 -28.65 17.30
N HIS A 5 -3.35 -29.05 16.61
CA HIS A 5 -3.00 -28.55 15.28
C HIS A 5 -2.66 -29.72 14.35
N TYR A 6 -3.10 -29.63 13.12
CA TYR A 6 -2.78 -30.58 12.05
C TYR A 6 -1.66 -30.04 11.14
N SER A 7 -0.73 -30.92 10.76
CA SER A 7 0.32 -30.56 9.79
C SER A 7 0.59 -31.75 8.85
N SER A 8 0.86 -31.46 7.59
CA SER A 8 1.35 -32.45 6.61
C SER A 8 2.80 -32.90 6.87
N THR A 9 3.49 -32.24 7.78
CA THR A 9 4.85 -32.62 8.21
C THR A 9 4.85 -33.14 9.63
N PRO A 10 5.71 -34.13 9.97
CA PRO A 10 5.77 -34.71 11.30
C PRO A 10 6.05 -33.67 12.38
N TRP A 11 5.38 -33.84 13.52
CA TRP A 11 5.59 -33.06 14.73
C TRP A 11 6.66 -33.68 15.59
N THR A 12 7.43 -32.84 16.27
CA THR A 12 8.41 -33.24 17.29
C THR A 12 8.04 -32.60 18.62
N PRO A 13 7.89 -33.34 19.71
CA PRO A 13 7.55 -32.78 21.02
C PRO A 13 8.72 -31.97 21.58
N LEU A 14 8.43 -30.92 22.32
CA LEU A 14 9.42 -30.11 23.05
C LEU A 14 9.98 -30.84 24.30
N LYS A 15 9.29 -31.85 24.77
CA LYS A 15 9.69 -32.70 25.92
C LYS A 15 9.97 -31.97 27.23
N GLY A 16 9.28 -30.84 27.43
CA GLY A 16 9.43 -30.04 28.65
C GLY A 16 10.78 -29.33 28.78
N GLU A 17 11.55 -29.20 27.73
CA GLU A 17 12.81 -28.45 27.74
C GLU A 17 12.56 -26.98 28.16
N ASN A 18 13.34 -26.49 29.12
CA ASN A 18 13.19 -25.13 29.67
C ASN A 18 11.78 -24.79 30.17
N GLY A 19 11.02 -25.78 30.63
CA GLY A 19 9.66 -25.63 31.14
C GLY A 19 8.60 -25.45 30.03
N LEU A 20 8.96 -25.58 28.75
CA LEU A 20 8.03 -25.51 27.66
C LEU A 20 7.38 -26.87 27.38
N LYS A 21 6.07 -26.86 27.16
CA LYS A 21 5.25 -27.97 26.68
C LYS A 21 4.70 -27.58 25.29
N GLY A 22 4.83 -28.47 24.32
CA GLY A 22 4.35 -28.20 22.98
C GLY A 22 5.00 -29.04 21.91
N ALA A 23 4.84 -28.64 20.66
CA ALA A 23 5.40 -29.35 19.53
C ALA A 23 5.87 -28.39 18.43
N VAL A 24 6.88 -28.84 17.69
CA VAL A 24 7.43 -28.13 16.53
C VAL A 24 7.48 -29.07 15.33
N THR A 25 7.38 -28.50 14.13
CA THR A 25 7.58 -29.22 12.88
C THR A 25 8.77 -28.64 12.14
N ARG A 26 9.72 -29.47 11.78
CA ARG A 26 10.99 -29.11 11.12
C ARG A 26 11.73 -27.92 11.78
N GLU A 27 11.53 -27.76 13.10
CA GLU A 27 12.09 -26.64 13.89
C GLU A 27 11.70 -25.23 13.38
N SER A 28 10.71 -25.14 12.49
CA SER A 28 10.35 -23.88 11.81
C SER A 28 8.96 -23.35 12.13
N MET A 29 8.06 -24.19 12.60
CA MET A 29 6.72 -23.80 13.03
C MET A 29 6.37 -24.61 14.28
N GLY A 30 5.65 -23.99 15.22
CA GLY A 30 5.22 -24.73 16.39
C GLY A 30 4.33 -23.93 17.32
N PHE A 31 3.97 -24.58 18.41
CA PHE A 31 3.25 -24.00 19.52
C PHE A 31 3.82 -24.48 20.85
N ALA A 32 3.71 -23.64 21.85
CA ALA A 32 4.18 -23.92 23.18
C ALA A 32 3.27 -23.33 24.26
N SER A 33 3.27 -23.95 25.43
CA SER A 33 2.78 -23.40 26.69
C SER A 33 3.88 -23.54 27.75
N ASN A 34 3.93 -22.62 28.69
CA ASN A 34 4.80 -22.72 29.88
C ASN A 34 4.04 -23.16 31.15
N ASP A 35 2.78 -23.60 31.00
CA ASP A 35 1.98 -24.12 32.07
C ASP A 35 2.38 -25.57 32.36
N LEU A 36 2.86 -25.84 33.58
CA LEU A 36 3.38 -27.15 33.98
C LEU A 36 2.30 -28.25 34.09
N GLU A 37 1.02 -27.86 34.20
CA GLU A 37 -0.11 -28.81 34.27
C GLU A 37 -0.65 -29.20 32.89
N VAL A 38 -0.01 -28.70 31.84
CA VAL A 38 -0.33 -29.04 30.46
C VAL A 38 0.51 -30.22 30.03
N GLU A 39 -0.11 -31.18 29.36
CA GLU A 39 0.54 -32.32 28.72
C GLU A 39 0.55 -32.15 27.20
N GLU A 40 1.70 -32.39 26.59
CA GLU A 40 1.84 -32.39 25.12
C GLU A 40 1.56 -33.78 24.56
N PHE A 41 0.94 -33.87 23.41
CA PHE A 41 0.74 -35.15 22.71
C PHE A 41 0.94 -34.98 21.20
N ILE A 42 1.30 -36.10 20.57
CA ILE A 42 1.44 -36.24 19.12
C ILE A 42 0.79 -37.54 18.72
N ASP A 43 -0.10 -37.53 17.72
CA ASP A 43 -0.81 -38.72 17.28
C ASP A 43 -1.15 -38.67 15.78
N PHE A 44 -1.68 -39.80 15.25
CA PHE A 44 -2.10 -39.94 13.86
C PHE A 44 -3.48 -39.35 13.57
N GLY A 45 -4.35 -39.28 14.54
CA GLY A 45 -5.70 -38.76 14.41
C GLY A 45 -6.20 -38.05 15.64
N VAL A 46 -7.17 -37.18 15.46
CA VAL A 46 -7.78 -36.40 16.54
C VAL A 46 -8.51 -37.32 17.54
N ASP A 47 -9.20 -38.34 17.07
CA ASP A 47 -9.95 -39.29 17.93
C ASP A 47 -9.01 -40.05 18.86
N GLN A 48 -7.87 -40.50 18.32
CA GLN A 48 -6.84 -41.20 19.13
C GLN A 48 -6.21 -40.26 20.15
N ALA A 49 -5.99 -39.00 19.77
CA ALA A 49 -5.46 -37.98 20.66
C ALA A 49 -6.45 -37.62 21.80
N LEU A 50 -7.75 -37.69 21.58
CA LEU A 50 -8.78 -37.46 22.59
C LEU A 50 -8.95 -38.64 23.58
N GLU A 51 -8.66 -39.85 23.12
CA GLU A 51 -8.83 -41.07 23.94
C GLU A 51 -7.61 -41.35 24.82
N ARG A 52 -6.43 -40.87 24.46
CA ARG A 52 -5.16 -41.18 25.15
C ARG A 52 -4.20 -40.01 25.15
N SER A 53 -3.68 -39.65 26.31
CA SER A 53 -2.50 -38.78 26.40
C SER A 53 -1.24 -39.62 26.09
N HIS A 54 -0.81 -39.63 24.83
CA HIS A 54 0.41 -40.34 24.44
C HIS A 54 1.30 -39.50 23.55
N THR A 55 2.52 -39.27 23.99
CA THR A 55 3.64 -38.92 23.12
C THR A 55 4.21 -40.20 22.52
N THR A 56 3.77 -40.55 21.34
CA THR A 56 4.39 -41.61 20.59
C THR A 56 5.55 -41.05 19.77
N PRO A 57 6.79 -41.57 19.89
CA PRO A 57 7.85 -41.18 18.98
C PRO A 57 7.44 -41.60 17.56
N ASN A 58 7.18 -40.65 16.70
CA ASN A 58 6.65 -40.97 15.38
C ASN A 58 7.75 -41.19 14.38
N PHE A 59 7.74 -42.36 13.81
CA PHE A 59 8.64 -42.74 12.72
C PHE A 59 8.19 -42.09 11.38
N LEU A 60 6.91 -41.94 11.16
CA LEU A 60 6.33 -41.40 9.94
C LEU A 60 4.96 -40.74 10.22
N LEU A 61 4.73 -39.52 9.75
CA LEU A 61 3.40 -38.94 9.57
C LEU A 61 2.48 -38.94 10.82
N ALA A 62 2.90 -38.32 11.90
CA ALA A 62 1.95 -37.93 12.93
C ALA A 62 1.46 -36.51 12.63
N PRO A 63 0.30 -36.34 11.97
CA PRO A 63 -0.17 -35.05 11.52
C PRO A 63 -0.79 -34.22 12.63
N VAL A 64 -1.09 -34.80 13.79
CA VAL A 64 -1.76 -34.12 14.90
C VAL A 64 -0.80 -33.94 16.05
N ALA A 65 -0.66 -32.73 16.53
CA ALA A 65 -0.02 -32.41 17.80
C ALA A 65 -0.92 -31.48 18.61
N GLY A 66 -0.82 -31.56 19.94
CA GLY A 66 -1.66 -30.72 20.76
C GLY A 66 -1.21 -30.64 22.21
N LEU A 67 -1.98 -29.90 22.97
CA LEU A 67 -1.86 -29.69 24.39
C LEU A 67 -3.18 -30.08 25.06
N SER A 68 -3.08 -30.81 26.16
CA SER A 68 -4.23 -31.16 26.98
C SER A 68 -4.00 -30.75 28.43
N CYS A 69 -5.06 -30.50 29.17
CA CYS A 69 -5.01 -30.36 30.61
C CYS A 69 -6.30 -30.85 31.24
N HIS A 70 -6.19 -31.32 32.46
CA HIS A 70 -7.34 -31.70 33.27
C HIS A 70 -7.96 -30.45 33.91
N VAL A 71 -9.28 -30.28 33.74
CA VAL A 71 -10.05 -29.22 34.40
C VAL A 71 -11.13 -29.93 35.24
N PRO A 72 -11.06 -29.87 36.59
CA PRO A 72 -12.06 -30.49 37.45
C PRO A 72 -13.47 -29.95 37.19
N ALA A 73 -14.48 -30.76 37.42
CA ALA A 73 -15.86 -30.34 37.28
C ALA A 73 -16.18 -29.13 38.16
N GLY A 74 -16.83 -28.13 37.59
CA GLY A 74 -17.18 -26.89 38.30
C GLY A 74 -16.03 -25.88 38.45
N SER A 75 -14.86 -26.16 37.89
CA SER A 75 -13.71 -25.25 37.87
C SER A 75 -13.43 -24.70 36.48
N SER A 76 -12.57 -23.67 36.41
CA SER A 76 -12.06 -23.09 35.15
C SER A 76 -10.53 -23.00 35.19
N LYS A 77 -9.89 -23.10 34.04
CA LYS A 77 -8.45 -22.92 33.89
C LYS A 77 -8.17 -22.11 32.62
N THR A 78 -7.28 -21.15 32.73
CA THR A 78 -6.76 -20.39 31.58
C THR A 78 -5.37 -20.93 31.24
N ILE A 79 -5.14 -21.27 29.98
CA ILE A 79 -3.83 -21.71 29.47
C ILE A 79 -3.39 -20.67 28.43
N GLU A 80 -2.14 -20.27 28.53
CA GLU A 80 -1.49 -19.45 27.53
C GLU A 80 -0.76 -20.33 26.52
N ILE A 81 -0.99 -20.07 25.23
CA ILE A 81 -0.36 -20.79 24.14
C ILE A 81 0.27 -19.76 23.20
N VAL A 82 1.53 -19.97 22.86
CA VAL A 82 2.27 -19.20 21.85
C VAL A 82 2.35 -20.02 20.57
N LEU A 83 1.95 -19.43 19.46
CA LEU A 83 2.19 -19.95 18.12
C LEU A 83 3.39 -19.20 17.55
N GLY A 84 4.32 -19.90 16.90
CA GLY A 84 5.53 -19.28 16.39
C GLY A 84 6.04 -19.90 15.09
N TYR A 85 6.79 -19.08 14.38
CA TYR A 85 7.52 -19.46 13.18
C TYR A 85 8.97 -19.04 13.33
N PHE A 86 9.88 -19.83 12.79
CA PHE A 86 11.31 -19.53 12.78
C PHE A 86 11.97 -20.17 11.55
N LEU A 87 12.67 -19.37 10.76
CA LEU A 87 13.46 -19.84 9.63
C LEU A 87 14.84 -19.18 9.69
N SER A 88 15.90 -19.98 9.86
CA SER A 88 17.28 -19.49 9.96
C SER A 88 18.00 -19.39 8.61
N ARG A 89 17.40 -19.92 7.55
CA ARG A 89 17.95 -19.94 6.18
C ARG A 89 17.59 -18.67 5.42
N GLU A 90 18.19 -18.48 4.25
CA GLU A 90 17.75 -17.53 3.25
C GLU A 90 16.31 -17.84 2.83
N VAL A 91 15.48 -16.80 2.75
CA VAL A 91 14.05 -16.88 2.46
C VAL A 91 13.66 -16.18 1.18
N THR A 92 14.65 -15.57 0.50
CA THR A 92 14.46 -14.85 -0.77
C THR A 92 15.36 -15.38 -1.86
N PHE A 93 15.01 -15.09 -3.12
CA PHE A 93 15.77 -15.46 -4.31
C PHE A 93 16.23 -14.21 -5.06
N ASN A 94 17.31 -14.31 -5.85
CA ASN A 94 17.97 -13.27 -6.65
C ASN A 94 18.59 -12.10 -5.84
N TYR A 95 18.14 -11.89 -4.62
CA TYR A 95 18.68 -10.96 -3.65
C TYR A 95 18.62 -11.65 -2.28
N PRO A 96 19.60 -12.50 -1.94
CA PRO A 96 19.57 -13.35 -0.76
C PRO A 96 19.41 -12.56 0.52
N ALA A 97 18.41 -12.92 1.32
CA ALA A 97 18.15 -12.34 2.63
C ALA A 97 17.55 -13.36 3.58
N LYS A 98 17.72 -13.14 4.86
CA LYS A 98 17.09 -13.87 5.96
C LYS A 98 16.04 -12.99 6.62
N TYR A 99 15.22 -13.57 7.50
CA TYR A 99 14.41 -12.74 8.37
C TYR A 99 15.26 -12.00 9.41
N TRP A 100 14.94 -10.73 9.66
CA TRP A 100 15.67 -9.87 10.58
C TRP A 100 15.75 -10.44 12.00
N TYR A 101 14.73 -11.16 12.47
CA TYR A 101 14.70 -11.75 13.80
C TYR A 101 15.80 -12.81 14.03
N THR A 102 16.39 -13.36 12.96
CA THR A 102 17.49 -14.33 13.08
C THR A 102 18.78 -13.72 13.64
N ARG A 103 18.86 -12.40 13.75
CA ARG A 103 19.92 -11.68 14.49
C ARG A 103 19.80 -11.85 16.01
N TYR A 104 18.61 -12.12 16.51
CA TYR A 104 18.28 -12.16 17.94
C TYR A 104 18.02 -13.57 18.45
N PHE A 105 17.53 -14.44 17.59
CA PHE A 105 17.16 -15.81 17.95
C PHE A 105 17.89 -16.83 17.09
N SER A 106 18.29 -17.94 17.70
CA SER A 106 18.94 -19.06 17.03
C SER A 106 18.00 -20.25 16.79
N SER A 107 16.83 -20.25 17.45
CA SER A 107 15.85 -21.33 17.36
C SER A 107 14.43 -20.86 17.67
N ILE A 108 13.45 -21.65 17.25
CA ILE A 108 12.04 -21.41 17.60
C ILE A 108 11.79 -21.50 19.12
N LYS A 109 12.58 -22.29 19.83
CA LYS A 109 12.47 -22.39 21.29
C LYS A 109 12.81 -21.09 21.98
N GLU A 110 13.87 -20.40 21.51
CA GLU A 110 14.22 -19.08 22.01
C GLU A 110 13.11 -18.05 21.74
N VAL A 111 12.45 -18.13 20.58
CA VAL A 111 11.29 -17.29 20.26
C VAL A 111 10.15 -17.53 21.26
N PHE A 112 9.85 -18.80 21.60
CA PHE A 112 8.83 -19.10 22.59
C PHE A 112 9.18 -18.57 23.98
N LEU A 113 10.40 -18.81 24.46
CA LEU A 113 10.87 -18.31 25.77
C LEU A 113 10.78 -16.78 25.84
N TYR A 114 11.34 -16.11 24.85
CA TYR A 114 11.29 -14.65 24.76
C TYR A 114 9.84 -14.13 24.78
N THR A 115 8.93 -14.79 24.08
CA THR A 115 7.52 -14.38 24.03
C THR A 115 6.86 -14.49 25.40
N PHE A 116 7.07 -15.61 26.13
CA PHE A 116 6.53 -15.76 27.48
C PHE A 116 7.11 -14.76 28.47
N GLU A 117 8.40 -14.45 28.37
CA GLU A 117 9.07 -13.48 29.23
C GLU A 117 8.58 -12.04 28.97
N ASN A 118 8.30 -11.69 27.72
CA ASN A 118 8.00 -10.33 27.30
C ASN A 118 6.53 -10.07 26.92
N LYS A 119 5.65 -11.07 27.02
CA LYS A 119 4.24 -11.00 26.59
C LYS A 119 3.48 -9.79 27.14
N ASN A 120 3.76 -9.40 28.39
CA ASN A 120 3.04 -8.30 29.04
C ASN A 120 3.37 -6.97 28.39
N ILE A 121 4.62 -6.76 27.95
CA ILE A 121 5.05 -5.54 27.22
C ILE A 121 4.26 -5.42 25.93
N TYR A 122 4.17 -6.49 25.13
CA TYR A 122 3.44 -6.51 23.87
C TYR A 122 1.92 -6.35 24.08
N LYS A 123 1.38 -6.99 25.12
CA LYS A 123 -0.02 -6.84 25.50
C LYS A 123 -0.38 -5.40 25.89
N GLU A 124 0.46 -4.74 26.68
CA GLU A 124 0.26 -3.35 27.08
C GLU A 124 0.27 -2.41 25.84
N VAL A 125 1.21 -2.63 24.91
CA VAL A 125 1.26 -1.86 23.66
C VAL A 125 -0.01 -2.08 22.84
N ALA A 126 -0.46 -3.33 22.68
CA ALA A 126 -1.68 -3.65 21.94
C ALA A 126 -2.92 -3.01 22.57
N VAL A 127 -3.10 -3.14 23.90
CA VAL A 127 -4.21 -2.55 24.64
C VAL A 127 -4.21 -1.03 24.47
N LYS A 128 -3.03 -0.39 24.59
CA LYS A 128 -2.91 1.06 24.40
C LYS A 128 -3.38 1.48 23.00
N ARG A 129 -3.00 0.74 21.94
CA ARG A 129 -3.43 1.05 20.58
C ARG A 129 -4.93 0.85 20.38
N ASP A 130 -5.49 -0.22 20.94
CA ASP A 130 -6.93 -0.45 20.93
C ASP A 130 -7.70 0.67 21.65
N GLU A 131 -7.17 1.16 22.78
CA GLU A 131 -7.77 2.26 23.51
C GLU A 131 -7.67 3.59 22.73
N GLU A 132 -6.54 3.88 22.09
CA GLU A 132 -6.38 5.05 21.22
C GLU A 132 -7.44 5.05 20.10
N LEU A 133 -7.61 3.92 19.41
CA LEU A 133 -8.63 3.78 18.37
C LEU A 133 -10.05 3.88 18.94
N LYS A 134 -10.33 3.18 20.05
CA LYS A 134 -11.65 3.17 20.70
C LYS A 134 -12.09 4.56 21.15
N ASN A 135 -11.15 5.34 21.67
CA ASN A 135 -11.40 6.70 22.21
C ASN A 135 -11.29 7.79 21.14
N SER A 136 -10.94 7.46 19.90
CA SER A 136 -10.92 8.40 18.79
C SER A 136 -12.32 8.94 18.48
N LYS A 137 -12.39 10.04 17.74
CA LYS A 137 -13.66 10.63 17.27
C LYS A 137 -14.28 9.87 16.11
N LEU A 138 -13.60 8.86 15.56
CA LEU A 138 -14.08 8.07 14.43
C LEU A 138 -15.41 7.39 14.75
N THR A 139 -16.24 7.23 13.73
CA THR A 139 -17.44 6.38 13.81
C THR A 139 -17.06 4.91 14.01
N ASP A 140 -17.97 4.08 14.46
CA ASP A 140 -17.72 2.65 14.63
C ASP A 140 -17.38 1.97 13.29
N ALA A 141 -17.96 2.44 12.19
CA ALA A 141 -17.64 1.98 10.83
C ALA A 141 -16.19 2.30 10.44
N GLN A 142 -15.74 3.54 10.66
CA GLN A 142 -14.37 3.96 10.40
C GLN A 142 -13.35 3.21 11.27
N LYS A 143 -13.67 3.00 12.56
CA LYS A 143 -12.85 2.19 13.49
C LYS A 143 -12.71 0.76 12.98
N PHE A 144 -13.81 0.16 12.52
CA PHE A 144 -13.77 -1.19 11.96
C PHE A 144 -12.86 -1.28 10.73
N ILE A 145 -13.04 -0.37 9.75
CA ILE A 145 -12.22 -0.36 8.53
C ILE A 145 -10.73 -0.21 8.87
N LEU A 146 -10.37 0.75 9.74
CA LEU A 146 -8.98 0.97 10.12
C LEU A 146 -8.36 -0.22 10.86
N ALA A 147 -9.10 -0.82 11.82
CA ALA A 147 -8.62 -2.01 12.53
C ALA A 147 -8.43 -3.20 11.59
N HIS A 148 -9.39 -3.41 10.68
CA HIS A 148 -9.35 -4.49 9.70
C HIS A 148 -8.20 -4.33 8.71
N ALA A 149 -8.01 -3.12 8.19
CA ALA A 149 -6.88 -2.77 7.32
C ALA A 149 -5.53 -2.94 8.02
N THR A 150 -5.41 -2.50 9.28
CA THR A 150 -4.18 -2.63 10.08
C THR A 150 -3.76 -4.10 10.24
N ARG A 151 -4.72 -4.99 10.47
CA ARG A 151 -4.46 -6.44 10.53
C ARG A 151 -3.92 -6.97 9.20
N SER A 152 -4.51 -6.54 8.08
CA SER A 152 -4.09 -6.96 6.74
C SER A 152 -2.68 -6.44 6.41
N TYR A 153 -2.38 -5.20 6.75
CA TYR A 153 -1.06 -4.60 6.58
C TYR A 153 0.02 -5.41 7.32
N PHE A 154 -0.14 -5.67 8.62
CA PHE A 154 0.84 -6.44 9.37
C PHE A 154 0.97 -7.88 8.89
N GLY A 155 -0.12 -8.49 8.39
CA GLY A 155 -0.09 -9.82 7.77
C GLY A 155 0.68 -9.86 6.44
N SER A 156 0.90 -8.71 5.80
CA SER A 156 1.59 -8.57 4.52
C SER A 156 3.04 -8.13 4.65
N THR A 157 3.53 -7.84 5.86
CA THR A 157 4.87 -7.27 6.07
C THR A 157 5.94 -8.33 6.32
N GLN A 158 7.16 -8.05 5.87
CA GLN A 158 8.35 -8.82 6.18
C GLN A 158 9.52 -7.87 6.47
N TRP A 159 10.28 -8.18 7.51
CA TRP A 159 11.52 -7.50 7.80
C TRP A 159 12.69 -8.45 7.52
N LEU A 160 13.45 -8.13 6.49
CA LEU A 160 14.52 -8.98 5.97
C LEU A 160 15.90 -8.37 6.27
N ASP A 161 16.91 -9.19 6.13
CA ASP A 161 18.32 -8.93 6.44
C ASP A 161 19.23 -9.54 5.37
N ASN A 162 19.95 -8.69 4.65
CA ASN A 162 21.07 -9.10 3.79
C ASN A 162 22.40 -8.42 4.19
N GLY A 163 22.52 -8.04 5.46
CA GLY A 163 23.57 -7.17 6.00
C GLY A 163 22.97 -5.83 6.42
N ASP A 164 22.09 -5.28 5.61
CA ASP A 164 21.27 -4.11 5.89
C ASP A 164 19.79 -4.49 5.99
N PRO A 165 18.96 -3.68 6.67
CA PRO A 165 17.53 -3.95 6.77
C PRO A 165 16.84 -3.78 5.41
N ILE A 166 15.95 -4.71 5.06
CA ILE A 166 15.06 -4.62 3.91
C ILE A 166 13.62 -4.73 4.41
N TRP A 167 12.86 -3.65 4.26
CA TRP A 167 11.45 -3.66 4.55
C TRP A 167 10.66 -4.09 3.32
N VAL A 168 9.76 -5.05 3.50
CA VAL A 168 8.89 -5.57 2.45
C VAL A 168 7.44 -5.48 2.91
N VAL A 169 6.60 -4.95 2.04
CA VAL A 169 5.14 -5.09 2.12
C VAL A 169 4.68 -5.83 0.87
N ASN A 170 4.11 -7.00 1.06
CA ASN A 170 3.54 -7.78 -0.03
C ASN A 170 2.17 -7.24 -0.43
N GLU A 171 1.88 -7.24 -1.71
CA GLU A 171 0.59 -6.86 -2.27
C GLU A 171 -0.46 -7.96 -2.05
N GLY A 172 -0.85 -8.16 -0.78
CA GLY A 172 -1.85 -9.12 -0.39
C GLY A 172 -1.66 -10.51 -1.02
N GLU A 173 -2.72 -11.07 -1.59
CA GLU A 173 -2.71 -12.38 -2.25
C GLU A 173 -1.81 -12.47 -3.48
N TYR A 174 -1.53 -11.36 -4.13
CA TYR A 174 -0.64 -11.30 -5.30
C TYR A 174 0.83 -11.43 -4.94
N LEU A 175 1.20 -11.18 -3.69
CA LEU A 175 2.56 -11.31 -3.14
C LEU A 175 3.62 -10.49 -3.89
N MET A 176 3.24 -9.43 -4.60
CA MET A 176 4.20 -8.50 -5.18
C MET A 176 4.91 -7.71 -4.10
N ILE A 177 6.20 -7.49 -4.28
CA ILE A 177 7.09 -6.88 -3.28
C ILE A 177 7.10 -5.37 -3.50
N ASN A 178 6.65 -4.59 -2.50
CA ASN A 178 6.76 -3.13 -2.46
C ASN A 178 6.28 -2.44 -3.74
N THR A 179 5.09 -2.76 -4.22
CA THR A 179 4.48 -2.01 -5.33
C THR A 179 4.41 -0.53 -4.98
N LEU A 180 4.96 0.32 -5.84
CA LEU A 180 5.17 1.73 -5.49
C LEU A 180 3.86 2.54 -5.46
N ASP A 181 2.85 2.12 -6.22
CA ASP A 181 1.51 2.70 -6.18
C ASP A 181 0.69 2.27 -4.94
N LEU A 182 1.10 1.19 -4.26
CA LEU A 182 0.60 0.86 -2.92
C LEU A 182 1.36 1.63 -1.85
N THR A 183 2.69 1.73 -1.99
CA THR A 183 3.55 2.42 -1.02
C THR A 183 3.12 3.87 -0.83
N VAL A 184 2.68 4.55 -1.90
CA VAL A 184 2.20 5.94 -1.83
C VAL A 184 0.92 6.10 -1.01
N ASP A 185 0.09 5.07 -0.94
CA ASP A 185 -1.13 5.07 -0.13
C ASP A 185 -0.86 4.64 1.32
N MET A 186 0.06 3.69 1.55
CA MET A 186 0.47 3.24 2.89
C MET A 186 1.34 4.26 3.63
N LEU A 187 1.90 5.22 2.91
CA LEU A 187 2.83 6.24 3.38
C LEU A 187 2.42 6.86 4.72
N PHE A 188 1.17 7.26 4.87
CA PHE A 188 0.69 7.98 6.05
C PHE A 188 0.67 7.09 7.30
N PHE A 189 0.35 5.81 7.15
CA PHE A 189 0.42 4.83 8.21
C PHE A 189 1.87 4.55 8.63
N GLU A 190 2.74 4.33 7.66
CA GLU A 190 4.15 4.06 7.91
C GLU A 190 4.86 5.26 8.56
N LEU A 191 4.59 6.47 8.11
CA LEU A 191 5.14 7.68 8.72
C LEU A 191 4.70 7.86 10.18
N LYS A 192 3.46 7.52 10.49
CA LYS A 192 2.95 7.63 11.87
C LYS A 192 3.64 6.67 12.83
N PHE A 193 3.98 5.46 12.39
CA PHE A 193 4.47 4.40 13.28
C PHE A 193 5.95 4.04 13.07
N ASN A 194 6.42 4.03 11.82
CA ASN A 194 7.74 3.52 11.45
C ASN A 194 8.35 4.30 10.28
N PRO A 195 8.67 5.59 10.40
CA PRO A 195 9.16 6.41 9.27
C PRO A 195 10.38 5.83 8.54
N TRP A 196 11.18 5.01 9.24
CA TRP A 196 12.36 4.36 8.66
C TRP A 196 12.00 3.38 7.53
N THR A 197 10.80 2.78 7.55
CA THR A 197 10.36 1.86 6.49
C THR A 197 10.18 2.58 5.18
N VAL A 198 9.61 3.79 5.22
CA VAL A 198 9.45 4.66 4.04
C VAL A 198 10.82 4.99 3.43
N LYS A 199 11.78 5.43 4.26
CA LYS A 199 13.16 5.70 3.80
C LYS A 199 13.78 4.47 3.16
N ASN A 200 13.62 3.30 3.79
CA ASN A 200 14.19 2.06 3.31
C ASN A 200 13.66 1.69 1.92
N VAL A 201 12.35 1.80 1.70
CA VAL A 201 11.74 1.53 0.39
C VAL A 201 12.21 2.55 -0.66
N LEU A 202 12.24 3.85 -0.34
CA LEU A 202 12.75 4.89 -1.25
C LEU A 202 14.20 4.62 -1.69
N GLU A 203 15.07 4.24 -0.75
CA GLU A 203 16.48 3.91 -1.01
C GLU A 203 16.62 2.66 -1.90
N GLN A 204 15.82 1.62 -1.67
CA GLN A 204 15.80 0.41 -2.50
C GLN A 204 15.38 0.73 -3.95
N PHE A 205 14.37 1.59 -4.14
CA PHE A 205 13.97 2.02 -5.47
C PHE A 205 15.08 2.80 -6.18
N VAL A 206 15.79 3.69 -5.50
CA VAL A 206 16.92 4.42 -6.10
C VAL A 206 18.07 3.49 -6.47
N THR A 207 18.44 2.58 -5.56
CA THR A 207 19.67 1.78 -5.71
C THR A 207 19.52 0.59 -6.64
N ARG A 208 18.32 0.00 -6.73
CA ARG A 208 18.10 -1.25 -7.45
C ARG A 208 17.01 -1.21 -8.52
N TYR A 209 16.00 -0.35 -8.35
CA TYR A 209 14.79 -0.39 -9.17
C TYR A 209 14.49 0.90 -9.93
N SER A 210 15.46 1.81 -9.98
CA SER A 210 15.45 2.94 -10.93
C SER A 210 16.02 2.53 -12.29
N TYR A 211 15.60 3.21 -13.33
CA TYR A 211 16.12 3.03 -14.69
C TYR A 211 16.05 4.35 -15.46
N ILE A 212 16.76 4.41 -16.58
CA ILE A 212 16.68 5.50 -17.55
C ILE A 212 15.99 4.95 -18.81
N ASP A 213 15.05 5.69 -19.34
CA ASP A 213 14.34 5.33 -20.57
C ASP A 213 14.34 6.48 -21.59
N GLN A 214 13.74 6.18 -22.74
CA GLN A 214 13.39 7.15 -23.76
C GLN A 214 11.84 7.23 -23.85
N VAL A 215 11.34 8.29 -24.46
CA VAL A 215 9.90 8.51 -24.66
C VAL A 215 9.58 8.79 -26.11
N PHE A 216 8.33 8.54 -26.51
CA PHE A 216 7.83 8.77 -27.87
C PHE A 216 6.40 9.30 -27.85
N ALA A 217 6.03 10.04 -28.89
CA ALA A 217 4.65 10.43 -29.08
C ALA A 217 3.82 9.25 -29.65
N PRO A 218 2.53 9.11 -29.31
CA PRO A 218 1.69 7.97 -29.70
C PRO A 218 1.67 7.68 -31.19
N ASN A 219 1.73 8.73 -32.01
CA ASN A 219 1.66 8.64 -33.47
C ASN A 219 3.02 8.41 -34.16
N THR A 220 4.11 8.50 -33.41
CA THR A 220 5.49 8.34 -33.92
C THR A 220 6.34 7.45 -32.99
N PRO A 221 5.97 6.17 -32.79
CA PRO A 221 6.63 5.31 -31.81
C PRO A 221 8.09 4.98 -32.13
N ASN A 222 8.53 5.29 -33.36
CA ASN A 222 9.94 5.12 -33.80
C ASN A 222 10.79 6.38 -33.61
N GLU A 223 10.18 7.51 -33.22
CA GLU A 223 10.88 8.75 -32.93
C GLU A 223 11.06 8.88 -31.42
N LEU A 224 12.29 8.58 -30.96
CA LEU A 224 12.63 8.50 -29.55
C LEU A 224 13.32 9.78 -29.07
N PHE A 225 12.92 10.24 -27.90
CA PHE A 225 13.48 11.36 -27.17
C PHE A 225 13.96 10.91 -25.79
N ASP A 226 14.80 11.69 -25.13
CA ASP A 226 15.20 11.41 -23.76
C ASP A 226 13.99 11.42 -22.83
N GLY A 227 13.75 10.32 -22.13
CA GLY A 227 12.72 10.19 -21.11
C GLY A 227 13.21 10.58 -19.74
N GLY A 228 14.37 10.05 -19.36
CA GLY A 228 15.02 10.28 -18.07
C GLY A 228 14.74 9.16 -17.08
N ILE A 229 14.94 9.46 -15.80
CA ILE A 229 14.76 8.47 -14.72
C ILE A 229 13.29 8.13 -14.50
N SER A 230 13.02 6.86 -14.21
CA SER A 230 11.80 6.40 -13.57
C SER A 230 12.08 5.17 -12.70
N PHE A 231 11.03 4.58 -12.13
CA PHE A 231 11.12 3.49 -11.17
C PHE A 231 10.26 2.32 -11.62
N ALA A 232 10.70 1.09 -11.32
CA ALA A 232 9.93 -0.11 -11.58
C ALA A 232 8.63 -0.11 -10.77
N HIS A 233 7.63 -0.84 -11.25
CA HIS A 233 6.35 -0.97 -10.57
C HIS A 233 6.50 -1.63 -9.19
N ASP A 234 7.30 -2.68 -9.12
CA ASP A 234 7.53 -3.52 -7.94
C ASP A 234 8.99 -3.97 -7.88
N MET A 235 9.37 -4.61 -6.78
CA MET A 235 10.70 -5.19 -6.57
C MET A 235 10.75 -6.70 -6.85
N GLY A 236 9.63 -7.33 -7.22
CA GLY A 236 9.53 -8.76 -7.43
C GLY A 236 8.22 -9.36 -6.94
N VAL A 237 8.16 -10.69 -6.81
CA VAL A 237 6.95 -11.42 -6.39
C VAL A 237 7.31 -12.67 -5.59
N ALA A 238 6.50 -13.01 -4.58
CA ALA A 238 6.61 -14.25 -3.79
C ALA A 238 8.06 -14.52 -3.29
N ASN A 239 8.67 -13.54 -2.66
CA ASN A 239 10.05 -13.55 -2.16
C ASN A 239 11.13 -13.72 -3.25
N THR A 240 10.78 -13.61 -4.53
CA THR A 240 11.74 -13.58 -5.63
C THR A 240 11.91 -12.13 -6.09
N PHE A 241 13.04 -11.54 -5.75
CA PHE A 241 13.37 -10.18 -6.19
C PHE A 241 13.65 -10.16 -7.70
N SER A 242 13.11 -9.17 -8.40
CA SER A 242 13.39 -8.94 -9.81
C SER A 242 14.83 -8.48 -10.03
N PRO A 243 15.39 -8.66 -11.23
CA PRO A 243 16.63 -8.01 -11.63
C PRO A 243 16.56 -6.48 -11.49
N GLU A 244 17.70 -5.86 -11.35
CA GLU A 244 17.81 -4.40 -11.20
C GLU A 244 17.14 -3.65 -12.36
N GLY A 245 16.32 -2.67 -12.03
CA GLY A 245 15.58 -1.84 -12.98
C GLY A 245 14.35 -2.52 -13.62
N TYR A 246 13.95 -3.72 -13.19
CA TYR A 246 12.82 -4.45 -13.76
C TYR A 246 11.76 -4.79 -12.72
N SER A 247 10.49 -4.77 -13.14
CA SER A 247 9.38 -5.32 -12.36
C SER A 247 9.22 -6.83 -12.60
N CYS A 248 8.45 -7.51 -11.74
CA CYS A 248 8.14 -8.93 -11.93
C CYS A 248 7.33 -9.18 -13.23
N TYR A 249 6.51 -8.24 -13.65
CA TYR A 249 5.72 -8.36 -14.89
C TYR A 249 6.60 -8.43 -16.13
N GLU A 250 7.64 -7.60 -16.21
CA GLU A 250 8.60 -7.61 -17.32
C GLU A 250 9.37 -8.92 -17.37
N CYS A 251 9.75 -9.46 -16.20
CA CYS A 251 10.45 -10.75 -16.09
C CYS A 251 9.54 -11.94 -16.47
N SER A 252 8.24 -11.81 -16.28
CA SER A 252 7.26 -12.85 -16.59
C SER A 252 6.82 -12.85 -18.07
N GLY A 253 7.36 -11.95 -18.89
CA GLY A 253 6.97 -11.80 -20.29
C GLY A 253 5.62 -11.13 -20.49
N LEU A 254 5.03 -10.56 -19.46
CA LEU A 254 3.83 -9.72 -19.50
C LEU A 254 4.25 -8.30 -19.89
N ASP A 255 4.82 -8.17 -21.08
CA ASP A 255 5.55 -6.98 -21.50
C ASP A 255 4.73 -5.99 -22.33
N ARG A 256 3.40 -6.10 -22.33
CA ARG A 256 2.51 -5.14 -23.01
C ARG A 256 1.20 -4.95 -22.27
N LYS A 257 0.78 -3.71 -22.12
CA LYS A 257 -0.50 -3.32 -21.49
C LYS A 257 -0.67 -3.95 -20.10
N CYS A 258 0.36 -3.86 -19.27
CA CYS A 258 0.31 -4.33 -17.90
C CYS A 258 0.96 -3.29 -16.97
N PHE A 259 0.90 -3.54 -15.68
CA PHE A 259 1.38 -2.63 -14.63
C PHE A 259 2.87 -2.30 -14.69
N SER A 260 3.69 -3.06 -15.46
CA SER A 260 5.09 -2.69 -15.74
C SER A 260 5.23 -1.29 -16.35
N TYR A 261 4.21 -0.82 -17.04
CA TYR A 261 4.27 0.39 -17.84
C TYR A 261 3.50 1.55 -17.22
N MET A 262 3.65 1.71 -15.93
CA MET A 262 3.19 2.87 -15.16
C MET A 262 4.34 3.84 -14.90
N THR A 263 5.18 4.11 -15.93
CA THR A 263 6.48 4.77 -15.71
C THR A 263 6.33 6.20 -15.20
N CYS A 264 5.40 6.97 -15.71
CA CYS A 264 5.12 8.31 -15.22
C CYS A 264 4.46 8.28 -13.83
N GLU A 265 3.55 7.34 -13.58
CA GLU A 265 2.91 7.23 -12.27
C GLU A 265 3.92 6.85 -11.18
N GLN A 266 4.81 5.88 -11.44
CA GLN A 266 5.82 5.49 -10.45
C GLN A 266 6.87 6.59 -10.22
N LEU A 267 7.18 7.38 -11.25
CA LEU A 267 8.01 8.58 -11.09
C LEU A 267 7.36 9.58 -10.13
N THR A 268 6.08 9.91 -10.33
CA THR A 268 5.35 10.82 -9.44
C THR A 268 5.19 10.24 -8.05
N ASN A 269 4.90 8.94 -7.92
CA ASN A 269 4.78 8.26 -6.62
C ASN A 269 6.06 8.38 -5.80
N TRP A 270 7.23 8.09 -6.39
CA TRP A 270 8.51 8.22 -5.69
C TRP A 270 8.76 9.66 -5.19
N ILE A 271 8.50 10.66 -6.05
CA ILE A 271 8.67 12.08 -5.70
C ILE A 271 7.75 12.46 -4.53
N LEU A 272 6.49 12.05 -4.59
CA LEU A 272 5.47 12.39 -3.58
C LEU A 272 5.77 11.72 -2.24
N ILE A 273 6.16 10.44 -2.25
CA ILE A 273 6.59 9.72 -1.04
C ILE A 273 7.80 10.43 -0.42
N ALA A 274 8.81 10.78 -1.22
CA ALA A 274 10.02 11.44 -0.75
C ALA A 274 9.73 12.83 -0.17
N GLY A 275 8.84 13.60 -0.81
CA GLY A 275 8.44 14.93 -0.35
C GLY A 275 7.73 14.89 1.01
N VAL A 276 6.73 14.04 1.14
CA VAL A 276 5.98 13.87 2.40
C VAL A 276 6.87 13.28 3.50
N TYR A 277 7.70 12.28 3.16
CA TYR A 277 8.69 11.71 4.10
C TYR A 277 9.61 12.79 4.66
N TRP A 278 10.23 13.58 3.78
CA TRP A 278 11.15 14.63 4.21
C TRP A 278 10.45 15.68 5.06
N HIS A 279 9.27 16.15 4.67
CA HIS A 279 8.52 17.12 5.45
C HIS A 279 8.21 16.60 6.86
N HIS A 280 7.77 15.34 6.96
CA HIS A 280 7.41 14.70 8.23
C HIS A 280 8.61 14.48 9.14
N THR A 281 9.76 14.07 8.60
CA THR A 281 10.94 13.65 9.38
C THR A 281 12.02 14.71 9.50
N SER A 282 12.02 15.71 8.62
CA SER A 282 13.10 16.70 8.46
C SER A 282 14.47 16.07 8.14
N ASP A 283 14.51 14.92 7.48
CA ASP A 283 15.73 14.21 7.09
C ASP A 283 16.48 14.93 5.94
N ASN A 284 17.23 15.96 6.30
CA ASN A 284 18.02 16.73 5.32
C ASN A 284 19.21 15.96 4.76
N GLU A 285 19.67 14.91 5.44
CA GLU A 285 20.71 14.03 4.93
C GLU A 285 20.21 13.23 3.73
N PHE A 286 18.99 12.67 3.83
CA PHE A 286 18.31 12.02 2.71
C PHE A 286 18.21 12.93 1.49
N LEU A 287 17.76 14.19 1.66
CA LEU A 287 17.68 15.14 0.56
C LEU A 287 19.05 15.38 -0.08
N SER A 288 20.06 15.65 0.75
CA SER A 288 21.42 15.95 0.26
C SER A 288 22.02 14.79 -0.51
N LYS A 289 21.82 13.56 -0.02
CA LYS A 289 22.26 12.32 -0.65
C LYS A 289 21.63 12.13 -2.04
N HIS A 290 20.35 12.47 -2.18
CA HIS A 290 19.56 12.22 -3.40
C HIS A 290 19.34 13.47 -4.27
N LYS A 291 20.11 14.55 -4.07
CA LYS A 291 19.98 15.79 -4.85
C LYS A 291 19.93 15.54 -6.36
N SER A 292 20.85 14.73 -6.88
CA SER A 292 20.89 14.42 -8.32
C SER A 292 19.68 13.65 -8.81
N ILE A 293 19.08 12.80 -7.95
CA ILE A 293 17.86 12.05 -8.28
C ILE A 293 16.68 13.01 -8.43
N PHE A 294 16.50 13.97 -7.50
CA PHE A 294 15.45 14.98 -7.60
C PHE A 294 15.59 15.83 -8.87
N GLN A 295 16.80 16.22 -9.23
CA GLN A 295 17.07 16.95 -10.48
C GLN A 295 16.72 16.11 -11.73
N GLN A 296 17.06 14.83 -11.73
CA GLN A 296 16.71 13.90 -12.79
C GLN A 296 15.19 13.67 -12.87
N CYS A 297 14.51 13.54 -11.72
CA CYS A 297 13.04 13.43 -11.66
C CYS A 297 12.36 14.64 -12.30
N LEU A 298 12.81 15.86 -12.00
CA LEU A 298 12.28 17.06 -12.65
C LEU A 298 12.46 17.01 -14.17
N SER A 299 13.67 16.69 -14.63
CA SER A 299 13.96 16.57 -16.07
C SER A 299 13.06 15.52 -16.73
N SER A 300 12.84 14.39 -16.04
CA SER A 300 12.00 13.31 -16.52
C SER A 300 10.53 13.71 -16.66
N LEU A 301 9.96 14.41 -15.67
CA LEU A 301 8.58 14.94 -15.77
C LEU A 301 8.44 15.90 -16.97
N LEU A 302 9.39 16.81 -17.13
CA LEU A 302 9.38 17.78 -18.24
C LEU A 302 9.50 17.12 -19.62
N ASN A 303 10.26 16.02 -19.71
CA ASN A 303 10.45 15.28 -20.96
C ASN A 303 9.21 14.44 -21.31
N ARG A 304 8.51 13.89 -20.29
CA ARG A 304 7.27 13.11 -20.47
C ARG A 304 6.07 13.99 -20.78
N ASP A 305 6.09 15.27 -20.40
CA ASP A 305 5.14 16.26 -20.89
C ASP A 305 5.36 16.45 -22.40
N ASN A 306 6.44 17.11 -22.78
CA ASN A 306 6.84 17.27 -24.18
C ASN A 306 8.34 17.61 -24.27
N PRO A 307 9.12 16.90 -25.12
CA PRO A 307 10.51 17.26 -25.40
C PRO A 307 10.65 18.68 -25.96
N ASP A 308 9.70 19.16 -26.77
CA ASP A 308 9.62 20.56 -27.23
C ASP A 308 8.99 21.43 -26.16
N ILE A 309 9.82 22.26 -25.52
CA ILE A 309 9.42 23.16 -24.43
C ILE A 309 8.20 24.03 -24.78
N LYS A 310 8.06 24.42 -26.05
CA LYS A 310 6.95 25.30 -26.51
C LYS A 310 5.60 24.56 -26.56
N LYS A 311 5.62 23.24 -26.50
CA LYS A 311 4.42 22.39 -26.57
C LYS A 311 4.03 21.80 -25.21
N ARG A 312 4.81 22.09 -24.17
CA ARG A 312 4.50 21.62 -22.82
C ARG A 312 3.19 22.20 -22.32
N ASN A 313 2.43 21.37 -21.63
CA ASN A 313 1.16 21.73 -21.00
C ASN A 313 1.06 21.28 -19.53
N GLY A 314 2.13 20.74 -18.96
CA GLY A 314 2.20 20.27 -17.59
C GLY A 314 1.71 18.83 -17.38
N LEU A 315 1.13 18.19 -18.40
CA LEU A 315 0.60 16.83 -18.34
C LEU A 315 1.56 15.85 -18.99
N MET A 316 1.42 14.56 -18.65
CA MET A 316 2.09 13.51 -19.40
C MET A 316 1.50 13.40 -20.83
N GLY A 317 2.33 13.60 -21.85
CA GLY A 317 1.95 13.51 -23.27
C GLY A 317 2.68 12.43 -24.06
N PHE A 318 3.74 11.82 -23.49
CA PHE A 318 4.63 10.88 -24.16
C PHE A 318 4.71 9.56 -23.38
N ASP A 319 4.70 8.45 -24.11
CA ASP A 319 4.84 7.10 -23.56
C ASP A 319 6.30 6.66 -23.45
N SER A 320 6.61 5.79 -22.49
CA SER A 320 7.93 5.18 -22.34
C SER A 320 8.27 4.22 -23.48
N SER A 321 9.51 4.21 -23.94
CA SER A 321 10.04 3.22 -24.88
C SER A 321 9.97 1.78 -24.35
N ARG A 322 9.87 1.58 -23.02
CA ARG A 322 9.70 0.26 -22.40
C ARG A 322 8.37 -0.39 -22.78
N THR A 323 7.34 0.40 -23.16
CA THR A 323 6.07 -0.12 -23.68
C THR A 323 6.18 -0.75 -25.07
N LYS A 324 7.36 -0.67 -25.70
CA LYS A 324 7.62 -1.23 -27.04
C LYS A 324 6.60 -0.76 -28.09
N GLY A 325 6.21 0.51 -28.03
CA GLY A 325 5.22 1.14 -28.91
C GLY A 325 3.77 1.03 -28.46
N GLY A 326 3.51 0.49 -27.25
CA GLY A 326 2.20 0.55 -26.60
C GLY A 326 2.04 1.82 -25.75
N GLY A 327 0.84 2.04 -25.19
CA GLY A 327 0.59 3.12 -24.25
C GLY A 327 0.94 2.75 -22.81
N GLU A 328 1.35 3.73 -22.04
CA GLU A 328 1.43 3.57 -20.58
C GLU A 328 0.04 3.53 -19.96
N ILE A 329 -0.07 2.82 -18.83
CA ILE A 329 -1.31 2.71 -18.05
C ILE A 329 -1.16 3.38 -16.68
N THR A 330 -2.29 3.58 -16.00
CA THR A 330 -2.36 3.99 -14.59
C THR A 330 -2.79 2.81 -13.72
N THR A 331 -2.69 2.96 -12.39
CA THR A 331 -3.24 2.00 -11.43
C THR A 331 -4.74 1.73 -11.62
N TYR A 332 -5.46 2.63 -12.29
CA TYR A 332 -6.90 2.50 -12.56
C TYR A 332 -7.25 1.64 -13.76
N ASP A 333 -6.27 1.11 -14.52
CA ASP A 333 -6.54 0.23 -15.68
C ASP A 333 -7.34 -1.03 -15.29
N SER A 334 -7.02 -1.61 -14.14
CA SER A 334 -7.75 -2.78 -13.63
C SER A 334 -9.16 -2.46 -13.12
N LEU A 335 -9.43 -1.20 -12.80
CA LEU A 335 -10.74 -0.73 -12.36
C LEU A 335 -11.67 -0.44 -13.54
N ASP A 336 -11.17 0.33 -14.49
CA ASP A 336 -11.90 0.78 -15.67
C ASP A 336 -10.94 1.08 -16.82
N HIS A 337 -10.94 0.24 -17.84
CA HIS A 337 -10.07 0.39 -19.00
C HIS A 337 -10.20 1.75 -19.72
N SER A 338 -11.36 2.42 -19.60
CA SER A 338 -11.54 3.76 -20.15
C SER A 338 -10.69 4.82 -19.44
N LEU A 339 -10.20 4.51 -18.24
CA LEU A 339 -9.37 5.38 -17.39
C LEU A 339 -7.92 4.91 -17.31
N GLY A 340 -7.62 3.75 -17.85
CA GLY A 340 -6.31 3.11 -17.74
C GLY A 340 -5.20 3.83 -18.49
N GLN A 341 -5.53 4.61 -19.53
CA GLN A 341 -4.54 5.38 -20.27
C GLN A 341 -3.88 6.43 -19.39
N ALA A 342 -2.54 6.45 -19.37
CA ALA A 342 -1.78 7.41 -18.58
C ALA A 342 -1.70 8.80 -19.24
N ARG A 343 -1.57 8.88 -20.56
CA ARG A 343 -1.52 10.14 -21.27
C ARG A 343 -2.81 10.93 -21.10
N ASN A 344 -2.65 12.24 -20.84
CA ASN A 344 -3.75 13.19 -20.69
C ASN A 344 -4.79 12.74 -19.64
N ASN A 345 -4.40 11.88 -18.70
CA ASN A 345 -5.26 11.40 -17.63
C ASN A 345 -5.29 12.40 -16.48
N VAL A 346 -6.48 12.76 -16.01
CA VAL A 346 -6.70 13.79 -14.99
C VAL A 346 -6.18 13.40 -13.63
N TYR A 347 -6.31 12.11 -13.25
CA TYR A 347 -5.73 11.58 -12.01
C TYR A 347 -4.21 11.75 -12.01
N LEU A 348 -3.55 11.31 -13.09
CA LEU A 348 -2.10 11.39 -13.20
C LEU A 348 -1.62 12.84 -13.34
N ALA A 349 -2.37 13.69 -14.04
CA ALA A 349 -2.07 15.12 -14.13
C ALA A 349 -2.10 15.80 -12.75
N GLY A 350 -3.06 15.45 -11.89
CA GLY A 350 -3.06 15.90 -10.49
C GLY A 350 -1.80 15.46 -9.75
N LYS A 351 -1.35 14.21 -9.93
CA LYS A 351 -0.08 13.74 -9.35
C LYS A 351 1.15 14.46 -9.93
N CYS A 352 1.18 14.75 -11.22
CA CYS A 352 2.25 15.57 -11.82
C CYS A 352 2.31 16.96 -11.19
N TRP A 353 1.14 17.63 -11.03
CA TRP A 353 1.06 18.91 -10.34
C TRP A 353 1.63 18.86 -8.93
N ALA A 354 1.21 17.88 -8.13
CA ALA A 354 1.71 17.71 -6.77
C ALA A 354 3.21 17.34 -6.72
N ALA A 355 3.70 16.54 -7.68
CA ALA A 355 5.12 16.18 -7.80
C ALA A 355 5.98 17.40 -8.15
N TYR A 356 5.52 18.29 -9.04
CA TYR A 356 6.19 19.56 -9.30
C TYR A 356 6.28 20.44 -8.05
N LEU A 357 5.22 20.52 -7.23
CA LEU A 357 5.24 21.25 -5.97
C LEU A 357 6.21 20.63 -4.95
N ALA A 358 6.26 19.30 -4.87
CA ALA A 358 7.23 18.61 -4.02
C ALA A 358 8.67 18.93 -4.46
N LEU A 359 8.95 18.90 -5.77
CA LEU A 359 10.26 19.23 -6.32
C LEU A 359 10.61 20.72 -6.14
N GLU A 360 9.64 21.63 -6.25
CA GLU A 360 9.85 23.05 -5.96
C GLU A 360 10.47 23.25 -4.58
N VAL A 361 9.80 22.73 -3.53
CA VAL A 361 10.24 22.93 -2.14
C VAL A 361 11.50 22.17 -1.81
N ILE A 362 11.69 20.96 -2.35
CA ILE A 362 12.89 20.14 -2.15
C ILE A 362 14.11 20.81 -2.78
N LEU A 363 14.00 21.23 -4.04
CA LEU A 363 15.11 21.84 -4.78
C LEU A 363 15.47 23.22 -4.23
N GLU A 364 14.50 24.00 -3.78
CA GLU A 364 14.75 25.23 -3.05
C GLU A 364 15.53 24.96 -1.75
N LYS A 365 15.11 23.98 -0.95
CA LYS A 365 15.80 23.55 0.26
C LYS A 365 17.23 23.12 0.01
N LEU A 366 17.50 22.50 -1.14
CA LEU A 366 18.83 22.06 -1.59
C LEU A 366 19.66 23.18 -2.23
N GLY A 367 19.14 24.41 -2.30
CA GLY A 367 19.81 25.56 -2.89
C GLY A 367 19.86 25.53 -4.42
N ASP A 368 19.02 24.73 -5.07
CA ASP A 368 18.90 24.65 -6.52
C ASP A 368 17.73 25.52 -7.03
N THR A 369 17.89 26.83 -6.87
CA THR A 369 16.84 27.80 -7.19
C THR A 369 16.41 27.74 -8.66
N GLN A 370 17.33 27.44 -9.60
CA GLN A 370 16.97 27.39 -11.02
C GLN A 370 15.97 26.25 -11.31
N ASN A 371 16.21 25.08 -10.75
CA ASN A 371 15.33 23.93 -10.95
C ASN A 371 14.05 24.04 -10.08
N SER A 372 14.12 24.68 -8.92
CA SER A 372 12.93 25.02 -8.12
C SER A 372 11.96 25.91 -8.91
N ILE A 373 12.46 26.94 -9.59
CA ILE A 373 11.63 27.80 -10.46
C ILE A 373 10.99 26.99 -11.60
N LYS A 374 11.75 26.11 -12.27
CA LYS A 374 11.19 25.27 -13.35
C LYS A 374 10.10 24.31 -12.83
N ALA A 375 10.28 23.78 -11.63
CA ALA A 375 9.26 22.94 -11.00
C ALA A 375 7.99 23.74 -10.72
N ARG A 376 8.12 24.96 -10.21
CA ARG A 376 6.99 25.88 -10.02
C ARG A 376 6.26 26.20 -11.32
N GLU A 377 6.99 26.53 -12.38
CA GLU A 377 6.41 26.79 -13.72
C GLU A 377 5.67 25.55 -14.25
N GLY A 378 6.19 24.33 -14.02
CA GLY A 378 5.53 23.09 -14.37
C GLY A 378 4.20 22.90 -13.62
N ALA A 379 4.16 23.20 -12.32
CA ALA A 379 2.95 23.12 -11.52
C ALA A 379 1.88 24.15 -11.99
N GLU A 380 2.29 25.39 -12.28
CA GLU A 380 1.41 26.43 -12.77
C GLU A 380 0.79 26.07 -14.11
N LEU A 381 1.61 25.56 -15.04
CA LEU A 381 1.16 25.13 -16.35
C LEU A 381 0.18 23.95 -16.28
N CYS A 382 0.47 22.97 -15.41
CA CYS A 382 -0.40 21.83 -15.18
C CYS A 382 -1.77 22.25 -14.63
N ALA A 383 -1.78 23.10 -13.60
CA ALA A 383 -3.01 23.61 -12.99
C ALA A 383 -3.83 24.45 -13.98
N GLU A 384 -3.18 25.28 -14.80
CA GLU A 384 -3.83 26.07 -15.85
C GLU A 384 -4.50 25.16 -16.90
N THR A 385 -3.78 24.14 -17.37
CA THR A 385 -4.30 23.17 -18.34
C THR A 385 -5.51 22.43 -17.78
N LEU A 386 -5.42 21.91 -16.55
CA LEU A 386 -6.52 21.21 -15.90
C LEU A 386 -7.73 22.13 -15.70
N THR A 387 -7.51 23.37 -15.28
CA THR A 387 -8.60 24.35 -15.10
C THR A 387 -9.35 24.62 -16.41
N LYS A 388 -8.62 24.75 -17.51
CA LYS A 388 -9.20 24.97 -18.86
C LYS A 388 -9.89 23.73 -19.44
N SER A 389 -9.60 22.56 -18.90
CA SER A 389 -10.16 21.28 -19.37
C SER A 389 -11.53 20.95 -18.76
N PHE A 390 -12.05 21.80 -17.87
CA PHE A 390 -13.42 21.65 -17.37
C PHE A 390 -14.43 21.80 -18.51
N ASN A 391 -15.31 20.81 -18.66
CA ASN A 391 -16.33 20.82 -19.69
C ASN A 391 -17.66 21.32 -19.10
N ASP A 392 -18.08 22.52 -19.48
CA ASP A 392 -19.32 23.13 -18.95
C ASP A 392 -20.60 22.40 -19.40
N GLU A 393 -20.59 21.70 -20.55
CA GLU A 393 -21.74 20.93 -21.03
C GLU A 393 -21.90 19.64 -20.22
N LEU A 394 -20.78 18.99 -19.87
CA LEU A 394 -20.78 17.79 -19.02
C LEU A 394 -20.93 18.13 -17.53
N GLY A 395 -20.49 19.30 -17.10
CA GLY A 395 -20.46 19.74 -15.71
C GLY A 395 -19.28 19.19 -14.89
N PHE A 396 -18.29 18.58 -15.54
CA PHE A 396 -17.10 18.02 -14.91
C PHE A 396 -15.90 18.01 -15.86
N ILE A 397 -14.72 17.67 -15.34
CA ILE A 397 -13.53 17.41 -16.13
C ILE A 397 -13.50 15.93 -16.54
N PRO A 398 -13.43 15.56 -17.84
CA PRO A 398 -13.34 14.19 -18.28
C PRO A 398 -12.08 13.48 -17.74
N ALA A 399 -12.18 12.19 -17.43
CA ALA A 399 -11.09 11.42 -16.86
C ALA A 399 -9.83 11.36 -17.74
N VAL A 400 -10.01 11.35 -19.06
CA VAL A 400 -8.96 11.50 -20.06
C VAL A 400 -9.29 12.70 -20.94
N LEU A 401 -8.36 13.63 -21.10
CA LEU A 401 -8.54 14.88 -21.87
C LEU A 401 -8.37 14.64 -23.37
N GLU A 402 -9.05 13.62 -23.89
CA GLU A 402 -9.07 13.28 -25.31
C GLU A 402 -10.51 13.26 -25.82
N GLU A 403 -10.69 13.52 -27.11
CA GLU A 403 -12.00 13.59 -27.73
C GLU A 403 -12.80 12.29 -27.49
N GLY A 404 -14.03 12.45 -27.07
CA GLY A 404 -14.98 11.34 -26.85
C GLY A 404 -14.95 10.72 -25.45
N ASN A 405 -14.04 11.09 -24.55
CA ASN A 405 -14.11 10.63 -23.16
C ASN A 405 -15.17 11.44 -22.38
N THR A 406 -16.09 10.72 -21.76
CA THR A 406 -17.20 11.29 -20.95
C THR A 406 -17.27 10.67 -19.55
N SER A 407 -16.19 10.00 -19.09
CA SER A 407 -16.13 9.44 -17.74
C SER A 407 -15.79 10.52 -16.72
N ALA A 408 -16.56 10.58 -15.63
CA ALA A 408 -16.25 11.38 -14.46
C ALA A 408 -15.57 10.50 -13.39
N ILE A 409 -14.54 11.04 -12.71
CA ILE A 409 -13.80 10.29 -11.69
C ILE A 409 -13.62 11.11 -10.41
N ILE A 410 -13.75 10.47 -9.25
CA ILE A 410 -13.42 11.07 -7.95
C ILE A 410 -11.90 11.29 -7.79
N PRO A 411 -11.02 10.37 -8.21
CA PRO A 411 -9.56 10.53 -8.04
C PRO A 411 -8.92 11.76 -8.70
N ALA A 412 -9.67 12.57 -9.42
CA ALA A 412 -9.21 13.88 -9.88
C ALA A 412 -8.72 14.78 -8.74
N VAL A 413 -9.20 14.55 -7.50
CA VAL A 413 -8.82 15.33 -6.31
C VAL A 413 -7.78 14.64 -5.43
N GLU A 414 -7.43 13.39 -5.72
CA GLU A 414 -6.54 12.57 -4.87
C GLU A 414 -5.21 13.26 -4.55
N ALA A 415 -4.63 13.92 -5.54
CA ALA A 415 -3.31 14.51 -5.42
C ALA A 415 -3.22 15.67 -4.39
N LEU A 416 -4.34 16.24 -3.97
CA LEU A 416 -4.37 17.34 -2.99
C LEU A 416 -3.81 16.94 -1.62
N ILE A 417 -3.83 15.63 -1.30
CA ILE A 417 -3.30 15.11 -0.03
C ILE A 417 -1.80 15.40 0.13
N TYR A 418 -1.01 15.32 -0.94
CA TYR A 418 0.44 15.40 -0.85
C TYR A 418 0.95 16.80 -0.50
N PRO A 419 0.60 17.89 -1.23
CA PRO A 419 0.96 19.24 -0.80
C PRO A 419 0.38 19.58 0.57
N TYR A 420 -0.84 19.14 0.91
CA TYR A 420 -1.40 19.32 2.24
C TYR A 420 -0.50 18.69 3.31
N LYS A 421 -0.08 17.44 3.15
CA LYS A 421 0.80 16.73 4.09
C LYS A 421 2.28 17.19 4.03
N MET A 422 2.64 18.03 3.08
CA MET A 422 3.94 18.73 3.03
C MET A 422 3.88 20.14 3.64
N GLY A 423 2.80 20.52 4.34
CA GLY A 423 2.68 21.85 4.96
C GLY A 423 2.41 22.97 3.94
N LEU A 424 1.87 22.62 2.78
CA LEU A 424 1.52 23.56 1.70
C LEU A 424 0.01 23.77 1.61
N GLU A 425 -0.68 23.88 2.75
CA GLU A 425 -2.15 23.99 2.82
C GLU A 425 -2.68 25.17 2.01
N ASN A 426 -1.91 26.26 1.91
CA ASN A 426 -2.29 27.40 1.08
C ASN A 426 -2.39 27.06 -0.42
N TYR A 427 -1.67 26.01 -0.89
CA TYR A 427 -1.69 25.61 -2.29
C TYR A 427 -2.94 24.80 -2.65
N VAL A 428 -3.60 24.23 -1.67
CA VAL A 428 -4.87 23.51 -1.82
C VAL A 428 -6.09 24.33 -1.37
N SER A 429 -5.88 25.63 -1.09
CA SER A 429 -6.93 26.58 -0.72
C SER A 429 -7.53 27.27 -1.95
N VAL A 430 -8.82 27.58 -1.90
CA VAL A 430 -9.52 28.38 -2.94
C VAL A 430 -9.01 29.83 -3.04
N ASP A 431 -8.36 30.32 -1.98
CA ASP A 431 -7.77 31.66 -1.91
C ASP A 431 -6.24 31.63 -2.11
N GLY A 432 -5.67 30.46 -2.37
CA GLY A 432 -4.25 30.25 -2.57
C GLY A 432 -3.78 30.47 -4.01
N PRO A 433 -2.48 30.24 -4.28
CA PRO A 433 -1.89 30.46 -5.61
C PRO A 433 -2.52 29.62 -6.73
N PHE A 434 -3.12 28.48 -6.39
CA PHE A 434 -3.82 27.60 -7.32
C PHE A 434 -5.34 27.64 -7.14
N GLY A 435 -5.87 28.75 -6.59
CA GLY A 435 -7.27 28.87 -6.19
C GLY A 435 -8.27 28.56 -7.31
N ASP A 436 -7.98 28.91 -8.55
CA ASP A 436 -8.87 28.61 -9.68
C ASP A 436 -8.91 27.12 -10.01
N TYR A 437 -7.78 26.42 -9.93
CA TYR A 437 -7.72 24.96 -10.03
C TYR A 437 -8.52 24.29 -8.91
N ILE A 438 -8.37 24.74 -7.67
CA ILE A 438 -9.13 24.19 -6.53
C ILE A 438 -10.63 24.46 -6.67
N LYS A 439 -11.04 25.65 -7.12
CA LYS A 439 -12.45 25.96 -7.41
C LYS A 439 -13.01 25.07 -8.51
N MET A 440 -12.22 24.79 -9.55
CA MET A 440 -12.62 23.88 -10.62
C MET A 440 -12.81 22.45 -10.09
N LEU A 441 -11.90 21.96 -9.25
CA LEU A 441 -12.03 20.63 -8.63
C LEU A 441 -13.28 20.55 -7.73
N ARG A 442 -13.61 21.60 -6.98
CA ARG A 442 -14.85 21.66 -6.19
C ARG A 442 -16.08 21.59 -7.11
N LYS A 443 -16.10 22.35 -8.21
CA LYS A 443 -17.16 22.31 -9.21
C LYS A 443 -17.29 20.91 -9.85
N HIS A 444 -16.17 20.23 -10.09
CA HIS A 444 -16.15 18.85 -10.55
C HIS A 444 -16.82 17.91 -9.53
N LEU A 445 -16.48 18.04 -8.23
CA LEU A 445 -17.05 17.22 -7.17
C LEU A 445 -18.56 17.47 -6.99
N ASP A 446 -19.08 18.67 -7.24
CA ASP A 446 -20.51 18.96 -7.22
C ASP A 446 -21.30 18.09 -8.21
N TYR A 447 -20.65 17.61 -9.26
CA TYR A 447 -21.25 16.69 -10.23
C TYR A 447 -21.01 15.23 -9.83
N VAL A 448 -19.78 14.85 -9.50
CA VAL A 448 -19.43 13.42 -9.35
C VAL A 448 -19.92 12.81 -8.04
N LEU A 449 -20.04 13.59 -6.95
CA LEU A 449 -20.54 13.14 -5.66
C LEU A 449 -22.06 13.10 -5.60
N LYS A 450 -22.68 12.45 -6.59
CA LYS A 450 -24.14 12.25 -6.67
C LYS A 450 -24.47 10.78 -6.83
N LYS A 451 -25.60 10.38 -6.22
CA LYS A 451 -26.19 9.05 -6.42
C LYS A 451 -26.47 8.83 -7.90
N GLY A 452 -26.09 7.67 -8.42
CA GLY A 452 -26.19 7.34 -9.85
C GLY A 452 -25.03 7.86 -10.72
N VAL A 453 -24.13 8.71 -10.20
CA VAL A 453 -22.86 9.10 -10.87
C VAL A 453 -21.70 8.32 -10.27
N CYS A 454 -21.10 8.81 -9.20
CA CYS A 454 -20.03 8.11 -8.48
C CYS A 454 -20.45 7.65 -7.07
N LEU A 455 -21.70 7.74 -6.71
CA LEU A 455 -22.26 7.17 -5.49
C LEU A 455 -23.36 6.16 -5.83
N TYR A 456 -23.38 5.04 -5.07
CA TYR A 456 -24.49 4.11 -5.05
C TYR A 456 -25.67 4.67 -4.25
N ASP A 457 -26.84 4.06 -4.36
CA ASP A 457 -28.04 4.49 -3.64
C ASP A 457 -27.87 4.43 -2.11
N ASN A 458 -27.04 3.49 -1.62
CA ASN A 458 -26.70 3.33 -0.20
C ASN A 458 -25.53 4.24 0.26
N GLY A 459 -25.07 5.19 -0.58
CA GLY A 459 -23.99 6.11 -0.25
C GLY A 459 -22.58 5.56 -0.50
N GLY A 460 -22.41 4.29 -0.80
CA GLY A 460 -21.09 3.71 -1.15
C GLY A 460 -20.49 4.35 -2.40
N TRP A 461 -19.18 4.42 -2.47
CA TRP A 461 -18.48 5.16 -3.53
C TRP A 461 -18.11 4.29 -4.72
N LYS A 462 -18.36 4.81 -5.91
CA LYS A 462 -17.72 4.37 -7.16
C LYS A 462 -16.64 5.40 -7.51
N LEU A 463 -15.46 4.96 -7.84
CA LEU A 463 -14.39 5.89 -8.21
C LEU A 463 -14.57 6.49 -9.61
N SER A 464 -15.40 5.86 -10.44
CA SER A 464 -15.70 6.27 -11.81
C SER A 464 -17.19 6.17 -12.12
N SER A 465 -17.70 7.07 -12.96
CA SER A 465 -19.07 7.00 -13.49
C SER A 465 -19.28 5.90 -14.54
N SER A 466 -18.21 5.37 -15.13
CA SER A 466 -18.23 4.39 -16.22
C SER A 466 -18.02 2.95 -15.79
N ALA A 467 -17.70 2.70 -14.51
CA ALA A 467 -17.55 1.35 -13.95
C ALA A 467 -18.17 1.23 -12.57
N ASP A 468 -18.57 0.01 -12.22
CA ASP A 468 -19.04 -0.33 -10.86
C ASP A 468 -17.92 -0.86 -9.97
N ASN A 469 -16.69 -0.84 -10.46
CA ASN A 469 -15.52 -1.23 -9.70
C ASN A 469 -15.01 -0.08 -8.82
N SER A 470 -14.48 -0.42 -7.66
CA SER A 470 -13.94 0.53 -6.68
C SER A 470 -12.73 -0.05 -5.97
N TRP A 471 -11.86 0.83 -5.48
CA TRP A 471 -10.74 0.51 -4.62
C TRP A 471 -10.97 1.13 -3.23
N MET A 472 -11.11 0.31 -2.19
CA MET A 472 -11.41 0.79 -0.83
C MET A 472 -10.34 1.76 -0.30
N SER A 473 -9.08 1.49 -0.56
CA SER A 473 -7.98 2.39 -0.19
C SER A 473 -8.12 3.77 -0.81
N LYS A 474 -8.47 3.82 -2.10
CA LYS A 474 -8.68 5.06 -2.83
C LYS A 474 -9.95 5.79 -2.37
N ILE A 475 -10.99 5.05 -2.01
CA ILE A 475 -12.18 5.63 -1.37
C ILE A 475 -11.78 6.32 -0.06
N CYS A 476 -11.09 5.62 0.84
CA CYS A 476 -10.67 6.16 2.13
C CYS A 476 -9.84 7.44 1.99
N LEU A 477 -8.88 7.45 1.06
CA LEU A 477 -8.03 8.60 0.78
C LEU A 477 -8.85 9.78 0.24
N ASN A 478 -9.68 9.54 -0.78
CA ASN A 478 -10.47 10.59 -1.39
C ASN A 478 -11.57 11.13 -0.46
N GLN A 479 -12.14 10.30 0.44
CA GLN A 479 -13.03 10.77 1.49
C GLN A 479 -12.33 11.77 2.42
N TYR A 480 -11.09 11.48 2.84
CA TYR A 480 -10.30 12.43 3.62
C TYR A 480 -10.08 13.74 2.87
N VAL A 481 -9.71 13.69 1.58
CA VAL A 481 -9.53 14.90 0.77
C VAL A 481 -10.82 15.71 0.68
N VAL A 482 -11.94 15.06 0.40
CA VAL A 482 -13.25 15.73 0.24
C VAL A 482 -13.73 16.34 1.56
N ARG A 483 -13.72 15.56 2.63
CA ARG A 483 -14.24 15.98 3.94
C ARG A 483 -13.32 16.96 4.64
N HIS A 484 -12.04 16.63 4.74
CA HIS A 484 -11.10 17.34 5.59
C HIS A 484 -10.36 18.49 4.85
N ILE A 485 -9.83 18.22 3.65
CA ILE A 485 -9.06 19.24 2.91
C ILE A 485 -9.99 20.22 2.22
N LEU A 486 -11.00 19.74 1.51
CA LEU A 486 -11.93 20.59 0.78
C LEU A 486 -13.13 21.03 1.61
N GLY A 487 -13.45 20.38 2.72
CA GLY A 487 -14.60 20.71 3.56
C GLY A 487 -15.93 20.62 2.81
N ILE A 488 -16.10 19.59 1.96
CA ILE A 488 -17.29 19.37 1.15
C ILE A 488 -18.15 18.29 1.81
N SER A 489 -19.42 18.62 2.10
CA SER A 489 -20.47 17.67 2.45
C SER A 489 -21.28 17.28 1.24
N TYR A 490 -21.73 16.03 1.17
CA TYR A 490 -22.49 15.48 0.03
C TYR A 490 -23.64 14.58 0.51
N ASP A 491 -24.63 14.36 -0.35
CA ASP A 491 -25.78 13.50 -0.04
C ASP A 491 -25.34 12.02 0.06
N GLY A 492 -25.63 11.38 1.20
CA GLY A 492 -25.20 10.00 1.50
C GLY A 492 -23.88 9.90 2.26
N GLU A 493 -23.31 11.01 2.75
CA GLU A 493 -22.05 11.02 3.50
C GLU A 493 -22.11 10.14 4.76
N ASN A 494 -23.22 10.19 5.50
CA ASN A 494 -23.38 9.44 6.74
C ASN A 494 -23.60 7.94 6.52
N GLU A 495 -24.10 7.54 5.35
CA GLU A 495 -24.34 6.15 4.97
C GLU A 495 -23.11 5.49 4.35
N ALA A 496 -22.21 6.26 3.78
CA ALA A 496 -21.07 5.76 2.99
C ALA A 496 -20.18 4.77 3.76
N ASP A 497 -19.77 5.14 4.97
CA ASP A 497 -18.85 4.33 5.77
C ASP A 497 -19.51 3.01 6.23
N LEU A 498 -20.83 3.01 6.50
CA LEU A 498 -21.59 1.79 6.80
C LEU A 498 -21.69 0.88 5.57
N ALA A 499 -21.96 1.43 4.39
CA ALA A 499 -21.96 0.67 3.15
C ALA A 499 -20.61 0.00 2.89
N HIS A 500 -19.52 0.69 3.13
CA HIS A 500 -18.16 0.15 2.96
C HIS A 500 -17.84 -0.98 3.96
N VAL A 501 -18.34 -0.88 5.21
CA VAL A 501 -18.24 -1.99 6.19
C VAL A 501 -19.04 -3.19 5.72
N GLU A 502 -20.26 -3.00 5.22
CA GLU A 502 -21.09 -4.08 4.68
C GLU A 502 -20.36 -4.81 3.53
N TRP A 503 -19.70 -4.07 2.64
CA TRP A 503 -18.90 -4.67 1.56
C TRP A 503 -17.77 -5.57 2.08
N GLU A 504 -17.06 -5.12 3.11
CA GLU A 504 -15.98 -5.91 3.73
C GLU A 504 -16.50 -7.16 4.46
N VAL A 505 -17.67 -7.07 5.10
CA VAL A 505 -18.24 -8.16 5.90
C VAL A 505 -18.97 -9.19 5.03
N GLU A 506 -19.77 -8.76 4.05
CA GLU A 506 -20.52 -9.67 3.18
C GLU A 506 -19.62 -10.46 2.23
N GLY A 507 -18.55 -9.83 1.76
CA GLY A 507 -17.69 -10.41 0.75
C GLY A 507 -16.77 -11.48 1.25
N SER A 508 -16.45 -11.49 2.51
CA SER A 508 -15.46 -12.39 3.07
C SER A 508 -15.94 -13.09 4.32
N LYS A 509 -16.61 -14.21 4.16
CA LYS A 509 -16.86 -15.15 5.25
C LYS A 509 -15.60 -15.57 6.02
N PHE A 510 -14.43 -15.28 5.45
CA PHE A 510 -13.11 -15.60 5.99
C PHE A 510 -12.34 -14.40 6.51
N SER A 511 -13.01 -13.23 6.57
CA SER A 511 -12.43 -12.02 7.17
C SER A 511 -11.15 -11.51 6.49
N ALA A 512 -11.02 -11.63 5.18
CA ALA A 512 -9.98 -10.96 4.43
C ALA A 512 -10.34 -9.49 4.23
N CYS A 513 -9.39 -8.58 4.41
CA CYS A 513 -9.55 -7.19 4.02
C CYS A 513 -9.36 -7.10 2.51
N SER A 514 -10.39 -6.69 1.78
CA SER A 514 -10.38 -6.59 0.32
C SER A 514 -10.26 -5.16 -0.11
N ASP A 515 -9.47 -4.89 -1.14
CA ASP A 515 -9.37 -3.54 -1.69
C ASP A 515 -10.25 -3.35 -2.93
N GLN A 516 -10.44 -4.39 -3.74
CA GLN A 516 -11.15 -4.31 -5.00
C GLN A 516 -12.59 -4.81 -4.90
N PHE A 517 -13.54 -3.94 -5.26
CA PHE A 517 -14.97 -4.21 -5.21
C PHE A 517 -15.64 -3.95 -6.55
N SER A 518 -16.69 -4.72 -6.86
CA SER A 518 -17.61 -4.45 -7.96
C SER A 518 -19.04 -4.49 -7.45
N SER A 519 -19.79 -3.41 -7.63
CA SER A 519 -21.15 -3.27 -7.11
C SER A 519 -21.25 -3.62 -5.61
N GLY A 520 -20.26 -3.21 -4.81
CA GLY A 520 -20.19 -3.48 -3.37
C GLY A 520 -19.80 -4.92 -3.00
N LYS A 521 -19.34 -5.73 -3.94
CA LYS A 521 -18.86 -7.11 -3.67
C LYS A 521 -17.37 -7.21 -3.95
N PRO A 522 -16.60 -7.85 -3.07
CA PRO A 522 -15.16 -8.05 -3.30
C PRO A 522 -14.95 -8.97 -4.50
N ILE A 523 -14.05 -8.57 -5.38
CA ILE A 523 -13.70 -9.30 -6.61
C ILE A 523 -12.23 -9.68 -6.68
N GLY A 524 -11.41 -9.23 -5.74
CA GLY A 524 -9.97 -9.51 -5.69
C GLY A 524 -9.26 -8.65 -4.65
N SER A 525 -7.93 -8.66 -4.71
CA SER A 525 -7.06 -7.90 -3.80
C SER A 525 -7.35 -8.22 -2.33
N LEU A 526 -7.32 -9.54 -2.00
CA LEU A 526 -7.55 -10.04 -0.65
C LEU A 526 -6.29 -9.87 0.21
N TYR A 527 -6.49 -9.67 1.51
CA TYR A 527 -5.40 -9.37 2.47
C TYR A 527 -4.56 -8.15 2.06
N TYR A 528 -5.22 -7.18 1.47
CA TYR A 528 -4.55 -6.06 0.84
C TYR A 528 -4.07 -5.04 1.89
N PRO A 529 -2.82 -4.55 1.79
CA PRO A 529 -2.23 -3.73 2.85
C PRO A 529 -2.58 -2.25 2.77
N ARG A 530 -2.91 -1.69 1.59
CA ARG A 530 -2.94 -0.24 1.40
C ARG A 530 -4.15 0.48 1.98
N ILE A 531 -5.21 -0.24 2.40
CA ILE A 531 -6.39 0.36 3.05
C ILE A 531 -6.01 1.06 4.38
N VAL A 532 -4.81 0.80 4.92
CA VAL A 532 -4.27 1.55 6.07
C VAL A 532 -4.14 3.05 5.80
N THR A 533 -4.33 3.51 4.56
CA THR A 533 -4.50 4.94 4.24
C THR A 533 -5.64 5.57 5.05
N SER A 534 -6.63 4.78 5.49
CA SER A 534 -7.70 5.19 6.43
C SER A 534 -7.19 5.75 7.76
N ILE A 535 -5.90 5.59 8.10
CA ILE A 535 -5.25 6.24 9.24
C ILE A 535 -5.37 7.77 9.18
N LEU A 536 -5.49 8.33 7.98
CA LEU A 536 -5.70 9.77 7.77
C LEU A 536 -6.93 10.30 8.51
N TRP A 537 -7.97 9.49 8.66
CA TRP A 537 -9.20 9.88 9.36
C TRP A 537 -8.99 10.19 10.84
N LEU A 538 -7.90 9.70 11.47
CA LEU A 538 -7.56 10.07 12.85
C LEU A 538 -7.13 11.53 13.01
N ASP A 539 -6.86 12.22 11.91
CA ASP A 539 -6.48 13.63 11.90
C ASP A 539 -7.72 14.56 11.73
N GLU A 540 -8.94 13.98 11.49
CA GLU A 540 -10.21 14.71 11.32
C GLU A 540 -10.78 15.30 12.63
#